data_06f71e58d2644d20954b558558e0f75e
#
_entry.id   06f71e58d2644d20954b558558e0f75e
#
_cell.length_a   1.000
_cell.length_b   1.000
_cell.length_c   1.000
_cell.angle_alpha   90.00
_cell.angle_beta   90.00
_cell.angle_gamma   90.00
#
_symmetry.space_group_name_H-M   'P 1'
#
loop_
_entity.id
_entity.type
_entity.pdbx_description
1 polymer ?
#
loop_
_entity_poly.entity_id
_entity_poly.type
_entity_poly.pdbx_seq_one_letter_code
_entity_poly.pdbx_strand_id
1 'polypeptide(L)'
;MHDDISWTRIKSELKSSFCLNKARLYDMFVVNKNYKLIHGEKPDIKGLEIKSLIDKYNPTFDWLVYLGTVLNDENIIEAFCFNRNEKKVFTDKKWLLENNLSVMNTNYDIYQFFHKKSLEAILIYYLLTKRKEPLIYLEKLIKIRVELNGEDLKELGIQDGKKIGAMLDEILKKKLAGTLKNKADEINFVKSQRK
;
A
#
# COMPACT_ATOMS: atom_id res chain seq x y z
N MET A 1 13.42 -40.24 -4.84
CA MET A 1 13.70 -39.18 -5.81
C MET A 1 12.68 -38.07 -5.51
N HIS A 2 13.03 -37.08 -4.69
CA HIS A 2 12.20 -35.90 -4.56
C HIS A 2 12.53 -35.04 -5.79
N ASP A 3 11.57 -34.90 -6.71
CA ASP A 3 11.66 -33.91 -7.76
C ASP A 3 11.78 -32.55 -7.09
N ASP A 4 12.94 -31.93 -7.17
CA ASP A 4 13.17 -30.55 -6.74
C ASP A 4 12.33 -29.63 -7.62
N ILE A 5 11.09 -29.40 -7.19
CA ILE A 5 10.20 -28.45 -7.87
C ILE A 5 10.83 -27.08 -7.74
N SER A 6 11.28 -26.52 -8.85
CA SER A 6 11.88 -25.19 -8.88
C SER A 6 10.86 -24.13 -8.42
N TRP A 7 11.21 -23.35 -7.42
CA TRP A 7 10.39 -22.22 -6.94
C TRP A 7 10.05 -21.22 -8.04
N THR A 8 10.94 -21.06 -9.02
CA THR A 8 10.69 -20.24 -10.21
C THR A 8 9.53 -20.80 -11.04
N ARG A 9 9.41 -22.12 -11.15
CA ARG A 9 8.31 -22.77 -11.86
C ARG A 9 7.00 -22.59 -11.08
N ILE A 10 7.00 -22.82 -9.76
CA ILE A 10 5.83 -22.60 -8.91
C ILE A 10 5.34 -21.14 -9.04
N LYS A 11 6.25 -20.16 -8.98
CA LYS A 11 5.92 -18.75 -9.19
C LYS A 11 5.23 -18.50 -10.53
N SER A 12 5.78 -19.08 -11.61
CA SER A 12 5.23 -18.91 -12.96
C SER A 12 3.83 -19.50 -13.09
N GLU A 13 3.62 -20.70 -12.54
CA GLU A 13 2.30 -21.36 -12.52
C GLU A 13 1.26 -20.58 -11.69
N LEU A 14 1.63 -20.10 -10.50
CA LEU A 14 0.74 -19.28 -9.69
C LEU A 14 0.39 -17.97 -10.37
N LYS A 15 1.37 -17.29 -10.98
CA LYS A 15 1.15 -16.07 -11.74
C LYS A 15 0.19 -16.31 -12.89
N SER A 16 0.42 -17.35 -13.70
CA SER A 16 -0.43 -17.72 -14.82
C SER A 16 -1.86 -18.06 -14.36
N SER A 17 -1.99 -18.88 -13.33
CA SER A 17 -3.27 -19.32 -12.78
C SER A 17 -4.10 -18.13 -12.26
N PHE A 18 -3.49 -17.24 -11.51
CA PHE A 18 -4.18 -16.06 -10.99
C PHE A 18 -4.49 -15.00 -12.07
N CYS A 19 -3.85 -15.06 -13.24
CA CYS A 19 -4.16 -14.17 -14.36
C CYS A 19 -5.39 -14.58 -15.19
N LEU A 20 -5.77 -15.87 -15.24
CA LEU A 20 -6.84 -16.38 -16.12
C LEU A 20 -8.24 -16.29 -15.51
N ASN A 21 -8.47 -16.95 -14.38
CA ASN A 21 -9.75 -16.94 -13.68
C ASN A 21 -9.53 -16.76 -12.17
N LYS A 22 -9.02 -15.62 -11.83
CA LYS A 22 -8.41 -15.25 -10.56
C LYS A 22 -9.20 -15.68 -9.32
N ALA A 23 -10.46 -15.27 -9.24
CA ALA A 23 -11.28 -15.52 -8.04
C ALA A 23 -11.52 -17.02 -7.81
N ARG A 24 -11.98 -17.73 -8.85
CA ARG A 24 -12.30 -19.16 -8.76
C ARG A 24 -11.06 -20.01 -8.50
N LEU A 25 -9.97 -19.74 -9.20
CA LEU A 25 -8.73 -20.50 -9.02
C LEU A 25 -8.12 -20.27 -7.64
N TYR A 26 -8.22 -19.06 -7.11
CA TYR A 26 -7.83 -18.76 -5.74
C TYR A 26 -8.67 -19.55 -4.73
N ASP A 27 -10.00 -19.56 -4.87
CA ASP A 27 -10.87 -20.33 -3.98
C ASP A 27 -10.55 -21.83 -4.04
N MET A 28 -10.31 -22.39 -5.24
CA MET A 28 -9.86 -23.77 -5.41
C MET A 28 -8.49 -24.04 -4.77
N PHE A 29 -7.55 -23.09 -4.91
CA PHE A 29 -6.23 -23.18 -4.28
C PHE A 29 -6.34 -23.23 -2.75
N VAL A 30 -7.26 -22.47 -2.17
CA VAL A 30 -7.53 -22.47 -0.72
C VAL A 30 -8.26 -23.75 -0.29
N VAL A 31 -9.30 -24.15 -1.01
CA VAL A 31 -10.09 -25.37 -0.69
C VAL A 31 -9.23 -26.62 -0.75
N ASN A 32 -8.38 -26.74 -1.76
CA ASN A 32 -7.48 -27.89 -1.94
C ASN A 32 -6.24 -27.82 -1.02
N LYS A 33 -6.14 -26.82 -0.14
CA LYS A 33 -5.01 -26.60 0.77
C LYS A 33 -3.66 -26.43 0.07
N ASN A 34 -3.64 -26.02 -1.20
CA ASN A 34 -2.42 -25.83 -1.98
C ASN A 34 -1.50 -24.73 -1.41
N TYR A 35 -2.07 -23.80 -0.60
CA TYR A 35 -1.27 -22.81 0.13
C TYR A 35 -0.20 -23.45 1.05
N LYS A 36 -0.41 -24.70 1.49
CA LYS A 36 0.58 -25.45 2.29
C LYS A 36 1.84 -25.77 1.50
N LEU A 37 1.76 -25.89 0.17
CA LEU A 37 2.92 -26.13 -0.69
C LEU A 37 3.90 -24.96 -0.71
N ILE A 38 3.43 -23.78 -0.35
CA ILE A 38 4.23 -22.56 -0.24
C ILE A 38 4.35 -22.09 1.23
N HIS A 39 4.20 -22.99 2.16
CA HIS A 39 4.21 -22.73 3.61
C HIS A 39 3.27 -21.58 4.02
N GLY A 40 2.20 -21.39 3.26
CA GLY A 40 1.22 -20.35 3.52
C GLY A 40 0.21 -20.75 4.59
N GLU A 41 -0.52 -19.75 5.08
CA GLU A 41 -1.62 -19.93 6.02
C GLU A 41 -2.97 -19.90 5.30
N LYS A 42 -3.98 -20.55 5.88
CA LYS A 42 -5.33 -20.53 5.33
C LYS A 42 -5.93 -19.13 5.52
N PRO A 43 -6.25 -18.40 4.44
CA PRO A 43 -6.89 -17.10 4.56
C PRO A 43 -8.40 -17.26 4.79
N ASP A 44 -8.98 -16.36 5.56
CA ASP A 44 -10.44 -16.19 5.66
C ASP A 44 -10.93 -15.10 4.69
N ILE A 45 -10.59 -15.26 3.41
CA ILE A 45 -10.86 -14.31 2.34
C ILE A 45 -11.33 -15.06 1.11
N LYS A 46 -12.39 -14.58 0.47
CA LYS A 46 -12.90 -15.17 -0.79
C LYS A 46 -12.23 -14.52 -2.00
N GLY A 47 -11.97 -15.31 -3.04
CA GLY A 47 -11.38 -14.83 -4.29
C GLY A 47 -12.17 -13.69 -4.94
N LEU A 48 -13.51 -13.71 -4.81
CA LEU A 48 -14.38 -12.65 -5.34
C LEU A 48 -14.16 -11.30 -4.63
N GLU A 49 -13.87 -11.30 -3.33
CA GLU A 49 -13.55 -10.11 -2.57
C GLU A 49 -12.24 -9.48 -3.08
N ILE A 50 -11.21 -10.31 -3.29
CA ILE A 50 -9.93 -9.86 -3.85
C ILE A 50 -10.15 -9.29 -5.25
N LYS A 51 -10.90 -10.01 -6.10
CA LYS A 51 -11.21 -9.56 -7.46
C LYS A 51 -11.90 -8.20 -7.48
N SER A 52 -12.86 -7.97 -6.62
CA SER A 52 -13.58 -6.68 -6.52
C SER A 52 -12.63 -5.51 -6.23
N LEU A 53 -11.64 -5.69 -5.37
CA LEU A 53 -10.62 -4.66 -5.09
C LEU A 53 -9.67 -4.46 -6.28
N ILE A 54 -9.25 -5.54 -6.92
CA ILE A 54 -8.39 -5.46 -8.11
C ILE A 54 -9.11 -4.71 -9.23
N ASP A 55 -10.35 -5.04 -9.51
CA ASP A 55 -11.15 -4.36 -10.54
C ASP A 55 -11.35 -2.87 -10.22
N LYS A 56 -11.49 -2.52 -8.94
CA LYS A 56 -11.66 -1.12 -8.50
C LYS A 56 -10.39 -0.29 -8.55
N TYR A 57 -9.26 -0.86 -8.11
CA TYR A 57 -8.03 -0.09 -7.91
C TYR A 57 -6.94 -0.34 -8.95
N ASN A 58 -7.09 -1.36 -9.79
CA ASN A 58 -6.20 -1.74 -10.89
C ASN A 58 -4.71 -1.78 -10.51
N PRO A 59 -4.28 -2.63 -9.55
CA PRO A 59 -2.89 -2.75 -9.15
C PRO A 59 -2.02 -3.32 -10.29
N THR A 60 -0.74 -2.94 -10.32
CA THR A 60 0.22 -3.38 -11.36
C THR A 60 0.48 -4.88 -11.28
N PHE A 61 0.54 -5.43 -10.07
CA PHE A 61 0.81 -6.85 -9.82
C PHE A 61 -0.41 -7.51 -9.16
N ASP A 62 -1.51 -7.54 -9.87
CA ASP A 62 -2.79 -8.05 -9.38
C ASP A 62 -2.70 -9.48 -8.78
N TRP A 63 -1.91 -10.37 -9.42
CA TRP A 63 -1.67 -11.72 -8.92
C TRP A 63 -0.96 -11.76 -7.56
N LEU A 64 -0.16 -10.74 -7.23
CA LEU A 64 0.47 -10.62 -5.92
C LEU A 64 -0.53 -10.25 -4.83
N VAL A 65 -1.66 -9.64 -5.16
CA VAL A 65 -2.72 -9.40 -4.17
C VAL A 65 -3.30 -10.73 -3.71
N TYR A 66 -3.54 -11.69 -4.62
CA TYR A 66 -3.96 -13.05 -4.25
C TYR A 66 -2.88 -13.77 -3.44
N LEU A 67 -1.67 -13.84 -3.99
CA LEU A 67 -0.55 -14.54 -3.36
C LEU A 67 -0.21 -13.96 -1.98
N GLY A 68 -0.23 -12.64 -1.84
CA GLY A 68 0.11 -11.96 -0.60
C GLY A 68 -0.88 -12.18 0.55
N THR A 69 -2.09 -12.68 0.29
CA THR A 69 -3.03 -13.06 1.35
C THR A 69 -2.69 -14.40 1.99
N VAL A 70 -1.87 -15.22 1.35
CA VAL A 70 -1.53 -16.58 1.83
C VAL A 70 -0.04 -16.75 2.14
N LEU A 71 0.86 -16.04 1.45
CA LEU A 71 2.31 -16.20 1.58
C LEU A 71 2.88 -15.24 2.63
N ASN A 72 3.43 -15.81 3.72
CA ASN A 72 4.08 -15.07 4.81
C ASN A 72 5.54 -15.52 5.04
N ASP A 73 5.93 -16.71 4.57
CA ASP A 73 7.26 -17.27 4.79
C ASP A 73 8.33 -16.50 3.98
N GLU A 74 9.28 -15.88 4.69
CA GLU A 74 10.35 -15.08 4.09
C GLU A 74 11.31 -15.93 3.25
N ASN A 75 11.57 -17.18 3.65
CA ASN A 75 12.45 -18.07 2.90
C ASN A 75 11.83 -18.40 1.54
N ILE A 76 10.52 -18.59 1.51
CA ILE A 76 9.79 -18.84 0.26
C ILE A 76 9.74 -17.57 -0.59
N ILE A 77 9.54 -16.40 0.02
CA ILE A 77 9.59 -15.10 -0.69
C ILE A 77 10.95 -14.90 -1.37
N GLU A 78 12.05 -15.22 -0.68
CA GLU A 78 13.40 -15.17 -1.27
C GLU A 78 13.57 -16.21 -2.38
N ALA A 79 13.13 -17.46 -2.16
CA ALA A 79 13.25 -18.54 -3.13
C ALA A 79 12.46 -18.30 -4.43
N PHE A 80 11.38 -17.52 -4.40
CA PHE A 80 10.60 -17.15 -5.59
C PHE A 80 11.32 -16.21 -6.55
N CYS A 81 12.49 -15.69 -6.21
CA CYS A 81 13.25 -14.77 -7.06
C CYS A 81 12.41 -13.62 -7.62
N PHE A 82 11.66 -12.96 -6.76
CA PHE A 82 10.88 -11.77 -7.12
C PHE A 82 11.81 -10.65 -7.61
N ASN A 83 11.39 -9.92 -8.64
CA ASN A 83 12.08 -8.71 -9.02
C ASN A 83 11.90 -7.62 -7.93
N ARG A 84 12.67 -6.52 -8.04
CA ARG A 84 12.68 -5.46 -7.03
C ARG A 84 11.29 -4.91 -6.68
N ASN A 85 10.43 -4.71 -7.69
CA ASN A 85 9.10 -4.15 -7.49
C ASN A 85 8.14 -5.17 -6.87
N GLU A 86 8.18 -6.43 -7.31
CA GLU A 86 7.44 -7.53 -6.72
C GLU A 86 7.85 -7.76 -5.25
N LYS A 87 9.15 -7.73 -4.95
CA LYS A 87 9.69 -7.89 -3.60
C LYS A 87 9.25 -6.76 -2.68
N LYS A 88 9.17 -5.53 -3.21
CA LYS A 88 8.66 -4.37 -2.47
C LYS A 88 7.26 -4.60 -1.93
N VAL A 89 6.38 -5.32 -2.65
CA VAL A 89 5.03 -5.62 -2.18
C VAL A 89 5.07 -6.37 -0.84
N PHE A 90 5.91 -7.41 -0.74
CA PHE A 90 6.04 -8.21 0.50
C PHE A 90 6.74 -7.43 1.62
N THR A 91 7.76 -6.64 1.30
CA THR A 91 8.43 -5.76 2.27
C THR A 91 7.47 -4.73 2.86
N ASP A 92 6.68 -4.07 2.00
CA ASP A 92 5.67 -3.10 2.44
C ASP A 92 4.55 -3.78 3.24
N LYS A 93 4.07 -4.96 2.80
CA LYS A 93 3.10 -5.78 3.53
C LYS A 93 3.58 -6.10 4.95
N LYS A 94 4.80 -6.65 5.07
CA LYS A 94 5.40 -6.98 6.35
C LYS A 94 5.43 -5.74 7.26
N TRP A 95 5.97 -4.64 6.75
CA TRP A 95 6.03 -3.39 7.50
C TRP A 95 4.65 -2.92 7.98
N LEU A 96 3.63 -2.97 7.12
CA LEU A 96 2.26 -2.57 7.46
C LEU A 96 1.66 -3.44 8.57
N LEU A 97 1.92 -4.76 8.55
CA LEU A 97 1.39 -5.69 9.54
C LEU A 97 2.11 -5.59 10.90
N GLU A 98 3.42 -5.32 10.90
CA GLU A 98 4.23 -5.21 12.11
C GLU A 98 4.06 -3.86 12.82
N ASN A 99 3.66 -2.81 12.09
CA ASN A 99 3.50 -1.48 12.66
C ASN A 99 2.05 -1.22 13.07
N ASN A 100 1.88 -0.70 14.29
CA ASN A 100 0.57 -0.59 14.90
C ASN A 100 -0.21 0.64 14.42
N LEU A 101 -1.36 0.39 13.80
CA LEU A 101 -2.35 1.42 13.43
C LEU A 101 -3.11 2.02 14.63
N SER A 102 -3.00 1.45 15.84
CA SER A 102 -3.82 1.84 17.00
C SER A 102 -3.57 3.28 17.49
N VAL A 103 -2.51 3.93 17.03
CA VAL A 103 -2.12 5.31 17.41
C VAL A 103 -2.61 6.37 16.40
N MET A 104 -3.30 5.96 15.33
CA MET A 104 -3.69 6.90 14.27
C MET A 104 -5.04 7.55 14.59
N ASN A 105 -4.97 8.80 15.00
CA ASN A 105 -6.15 9.59 15.35
C ASN A 105 -6.53 10.61 14.27
N THR A 106 -5.65 10.86 13.29
CA THR A 106 -5.84 11.90 12.28
C THR A 106 -5.69 11.38 10.85
N ASN A 107 -6.26 12.10 9.88
CA ASN A 107 -6.03 11.83 8.46
C ASN A 107 -4.55 11.95 8.06
N TYR A 108 -3.79 12.79 8.77
CA TYR A 108 -2.36 12.92 8.56
C TYR A 108 -1.60 11.64 8.97
N ASP A 109 -1.96 11.04 10.11
CA ASP A 109 -1.35 9.78 10.56
C ASP A 109 -1.64 8.66 9.56
N ILE A 110 -2.90 8.54 9.10
CA ILE A 110 -3.30 7.57 8.07
C ILE A 110 -2.50 7.80 6.78
N TYR A 111 -2.37 9.05 6.34
CA TYR A 111 -1.61 9.40 5.14
C TYR A 111 -0.15 8.98 5.28
N GLN A 112 0.52 9.34 6.36
CA GLN A 112 1.92 9.02 6.60
C GLN A 112 2.18 7.50 6.65
N PHE A 113 1.26 6.75 7.23
CA PHE A 113 1.39 5.29 7.35
C PHE A 113 1.38 4.58 5.99
N PHE A 114 0.50 4.98 5.10
CA PHE A 114 0.36 4.35 3.78
C PHE A 114 1.19 5.04 2.68
N HIS A 115 1.67 6.25 2.93
CA HIS A 115 2.44 7.00 1.95
C HIS A 115 3.70 6.23 1.53
N LYS A 116 3.98 6.20 0.21
CA LYS A 116 5.08 5.45 -0.41
C LYS A 116 4.99 3.91 -0.33
N LYS A 117 3.92 3.34 0.23
CA LYS A 117 3.68 1.89 0.17
C LYS A 117 3.10 1.50 -1.18
N SER A 118 3.39 0.27 -1.63
CA SER A 118 2.80 -0.29 -2.85
C SER A 118 1.29 -0.48 -2.71
N LEU A 119 0.56 -0.26 -3.79
CA LEU A 119 -0.89 -0.41 -3.80
C LEU A 119 -1.29 -1.84 -3.41
N GLU A 120 -0.60 -2.83 -3.94
CA GLU A 120 -0.81 -4.24 -3.64
C GLU A 120 -0.71 -4.51 -2.14
N ALA A 121 0.33 -4.00 -1.48
CA ALA A 121 0.52 -4.19 -0.04
C ALA A 121 -0.59 -3.54 0.78
N ILE A 122 -1.07 -2.38 0.37
CA ILE A 122 -2.20 -1.69 1.01
C ILE A 122 -3.49 -2.51 0.86
N LEU A 123 -3.75 -3.07 -0.32
CA LEU A 123 -4.91 -3.94 -0.56
C LEU A 123 -4.83 -5.24 0.25
N ILE A 124 -3.65 -5.88 0.28
CA ILE A 124 -3.42 -7.08 1.09
C ILE A 124 -3.63 -6.76 2.58
N TYR A 125 -3.10 -5.65 3.07
CA TYR A 125 -3.31 -5.21 4.44
C TYR A 125 -4.79 -5.02 4.78
N TYR A 126 -5.57 -4.37 3.90
CA TYR A 126 -7.03 -4.25 4.05
C TYR A 126 -7.71 -5.62 4.13
N LEU A 127 -7.37 -6.53 3.21
CA LEU A 127 -7.95 -7.88 3.15
C LEU A 127 -7.69 -8.68 4.42
N LEU A 128 -6.47 -8.59 4.98
CA LEU A 128 -6.07 -9.34 6.17
C LEU A 128 -6.62 -8.72 7.47
N THR A 129 -6.71 -7.40 7.55
CA THR A 129 -7.06 -6.71 8.81
C THR A 129 -8.50 -6.24 8.86
N LYS A 130 -9.19 -6.11 7.72
CA LYS A 130 -10.54 -5.54 7.54
C LYS A 130 -10.68 -4.11 8.08
N ARG A 131 -9.58 -3.38 8.27
CA ARG A 131 -9.57 -2.00 8.75
C ARG A 131 -10.00 -1.03 7.65
N LYS A 132 -10.62 0.09 8.03
CA LYS A 132 -11.16 1.08 7.07
C LYS A 132 -10.12 2.05 6.53
N GLU A 133 -9.04 2.27 7.27
CA GLU A 133 -8.02 3.28 7.01
C GLU A 133 -7.35 3.13 5.63
N PRO A 134 -7.03 1.90 5.14
CA PRO A 134 -6.52 1.73 3.78
C PRO A 134 -7.44 2.31 2.71
N LEU A 135 -8.76 2.08 2.84
CA LEU A 135 -9.74 2.59 1.88
C LEU A 135 -9.89 4.11 1.97
N ILE A 136 -9.87 4.68 3.19
CA ILE A 136 -9.86 6.14 3.39
C ILE A 136 -8.65 6.76 2.69
N TYR A 137 -7.47 6.15 2.86
CA TYR A 137 -6.26 6.61 2.18
C TYR A 137 -6.40 6.56 0.66
N LEU A 138 -6.79 5.41 0.09
CA LEU A 138 -6.87 5.21 -1.36
C LEU A 138 -7.96 6.06 -2.02
N GLU A 139 -9.09 6.27 -1.37
CA GLU A 139 -10.23 6.98 -1.96
C GLU A 139 -10.12 8.50 -1.82
N LYS A 140 -9.58 8.98 -0.70
CA LYS A 140 -9.60 10.39 -0.33
C LYS A 140 -8.20 10.99 -0.18
N LEU A 141 -7.38 10.43 0.73
CA LEU A 141 -6.18 11.12 1.19
C LEU A 141 -5.06 11.12 0.14
N ILE A 142 -4.90 10.04 -0.62
CA ILE A 142 -3.86 9.92 -1.66
C ILE A 142 -3.97 11.01 -2.75
N LYS A 143 -5.15 11.59 -2.92
CA LYS A 143 -5.43 12.65 -3.92
C LYS A 143 -5.07 14.05 -3.43
N ILE A 144 -4.88 14.21 -2.11
CA ILE A 144 -4.56 15.51 -1.54
C ILE A 144 -3.11 15.85 -1.84
N ARG A 145 -2.88 17.04 -2.39
CA ARG A 145 -1.57 17.55 -2.76
C ARG A 145 -1.39 18.96 -2.20
N VAL A 146 -0.18 19.28 -1.77
CA VAL A 146 0.25 20.66 -1.53
C VAL A 146 0.46 21.31 -2.89
N GLU A 147 -0.06 22.50 -3.09
CA GLU A 147 0.03 23.25 -4.35
C GLU A 147 1.25 24.19 -4.36
N LEU A 148 1.71 24.62 -3.18
CA LEU A 148 2.96 25.35 -3.03
C LEU A 148 4.17 24.40 -3.15
N ASN A 149 5.23 24.89 -3.76
CA ASN A 149 6.52 24.21 -3.83
C ASN A 149 7.59 24.99 -3.05
N GLY A 150 8.84 24.48 -3.04
CA GLY A 150 9.93 25.11 -2.31
C GLY A 150 10.30 26.50 -2.85
N GLU A 151 10.10 26.76 -4.15
CA GLU A 151 10.38 28.07 -4.75
C GLU A 151 9.30 29.09 -4.37
N ASP A 152 8.03 28.71 -4.44
CA ASP A 152 6.94 29.55 -3.92
C ASP A 152 7.21 29.98 -2.45
N LEU A 153 7.72 29.07 -1.62
CA LEU A 153 8.02 29.37 -0.22
C LEU A 153 9.23 30.31 -0.05
N LYS A 154 10.24 30.21 -0.95
CA LYS A 154 11.38 31.16 -0.98
C LYS A 154 10.91 32.56 -1.36
N GLU A 155 10.04 32.70 -2.37
CA GLU A 155 9.42 33.98 -2.74
C GLU A 155 8.59 34.56 -1.59
N LEU A 156 7.94 33.70 -0.82
CA LEU A 156 7.25 34.08 0.41
C LEU A 156 8.21 34.36 1.57
N GLY A 157 9.55 34.30 1.35
CA GLY A 157 10.60 34.70 2.27
C GLY A 157 11.08 33.63 3.25
N ILE A 158 10.82 32.34 2.97
CA ILE A 158 11.39 31.21 3.73
C ILE A 158 12.59 30.68 2.94
N GLN A 159 13.81 31.04 3.35
CA GLN A 159 15.04 30.71 2.61
C GLN A 159 15.69 29.38 3.07
N ASP A 160 15.45 28.96 4.31
CA ASP A 160 16.06 27.78 4.91
C ASP A 160 15.36 26.50 4.41
N GLY A 161 16.13 25.57 3.81
CA GLY A 161 15.62 24.32 3.27
C GLY A 161 14.91 23.43 4.30
N LYS A 162 15.38 23.40 5.56
CA LYS A 162 14.71 22.66 6.64
C LYS A 162 13.37 23.29 6.99
N LYS A 163 13.31 24.61 7.04
CA LYS A 163 12.06 25.34 7.28
C LYS A 163 11.08 25.18 6.12
N ILE A 164 11.57 25.13 4.87
CA ILE A 164 10.74 24.84 3.69
C ILE A 164 10.09 23.45 3.83
N GLY A 165 10.88 22.42 4.15
CA GLY A 165 10.34 21.07 4.34
C GLY A 165 9.30 20.99 5.46
N ALA A 166 9.59 21.60 6.61
CA ALA A 166 8.66 21.64 7.73
C ALA A 166 7.36 22.39 7.38
N MET A 167 7.44 23.50 6.64
CA MET A 167 6.29 24.28 6.21
C MET A 167 5.40 23.49 5.22
N LEU A 168 6.00 22.80 4.25
CA LEU A 168 5.25 21.95 3.33
C LEU A 168 4.51 20.81 4.06
N ASP A 169 5.15 20.23 5.09
CA ASP A 169 4.53 19.19 5.92
C ASP A 169 3.36 19.75 6.76
N GLU A 170 3.51 20.93 7.34
CA GLU A 170 2.43 21.62 8.05
C GLU A 170 1.25 21.97 7.13
N ILE A 171 1.51 22.44 5.91
CA ILE A 171 0.47 22.71 4.91
C ILE A 171 -0.25 21.40 4.58
N LEU A 172 0.49 20.30 4.31
CA LEU A 172 -0.10 18.99 4.05
C LEU A 172 -1.00 18.53 5.19
N LYS A 173 -0.54 18.67 6.43
CA LYS A 173 -1.31 18.32 7.63
C LYS A 173 -2.63 19.10 7.72
N LYS A 174 -2.59 20.40 7.44
CA LYS A 174 -3.77 21.27 7.41
C LYS A 174 -4.72 20.92 6.25
N LYS A 175 -4.20 20.56 5.07
CA LYS A 175 -5.01 20.09 3.93
C LYS A 175 -5.70 18.76 4.25
N LEU A 176 -4.99 17.81 4.84
CA LEU A 176 -5.55 16.53 5.27
C LEU A 176 -6.60 16.68 6.38
N ALA A 177 -6.46 17.70 7.22
CA ALA A 177 -7.48 18.09 8.19
C ALA A 177 -8.67 18.87 7.58
N GLY A 178 -8.60 19.25 6.28
CA GLY A 178 -9.64 20.00 5.58
C GLY A 178 -9.69 21.50 5.89
N THR A 179 -8.69 22.03 6.59
CA THR A 179 -8.62 23.46 6.95
C THR A 179 -8.08 24.35 5.84
N LEU A 180 -7.24 23.80 4.95
CA LEU A 180 -6.76 24.49 3.74
C LEU A 180 -7.31 23.76 2.52
N LYS A 181 -7.93 24.51 1.60
CA LYS A 181 -8.62 23.90 0.44
C LYS A 181 -7.89 24.15 -0.88
N ASN A 182 -7.26 25.30 -1.04
CA ASN A 182 -6.66 25.77 -2.29
C ASN A 182 -5.34 26.49 -2.04
N LYS A 183 -4.64 26.87 -3.13
CA LYS A 183 -3.35 27.58 -3.09
C LYS A 183 -3.42 28.91 -2.35
N ALA A 184 -4.53 29.62 -2.44
CA ALA A 184 -4.69 30.90 -1.75
C ALA A 184 -4.71 30.72 -0.21
N ASP A 185 -5.41 29.67 0.26
CA ASP A 185 -5.41 29.33 1.70
C ASP A 185 -4.00 28.96 2.18
N GLU A 186 -3.24 28.20 1.35
CA GLU A 186 -1.85 27.84 1.67
C GLU A 186 -0.97 29.08 1.80
N ILE A 187 -1.06 30.04 0.85
CA ILE A 187 -0.32 31.29 0.89
C ILE A 187 -0.66 32.11 2.14
N ASN A 188 -1.95 32.24 2.45
CA ASN A 188 -2.39 32.98 3.63
C ASN A 188 -1.90 32.32 4.92
N PHE A 189 -1.92 30.99 4.98
CA PHE A 189 -1.36 30.25 6.11
C PHE A 189 0.13 30.55 6.28
N VAL A 190 0.95 30.45 5.23
CA VAL A 190 2.38 30.73 5.27
C VAL A 190 2.63 32.17 5.76
N LYS A 191 1.89 33.16 5.24
CA LYS A 191 2.02 34.55 5.66
C LYS A 191 1.69 34.75 7.15
N SER A 192 0.71 34.00 7.68
CA SER A 192 0.32 34.10 9.10
C SER A 192 1.38 33.53 10.05
N GLN A 193 2.21 32.58 9.60
CA GLN A 193 3.27 31.96 10.41
C GLN A 193 4.56 32.81 10.49
N ARG A 194 4.62 33.92 9.76
CA ARG A 194 5.78 34.82 9.74
C ARG A 194 5.68 35.99 10.72
N LYS A 195 4.60 36.05 11.49
CA LYS A 195 4.46 36.98 12.61
C LYS A 195 5.11 36.40 13.86
#